data_a2db47c17edfebc9a8bea7a022471290
#
_entry.id   a2db47c17edfebc9a8bea7a022471290
#
_cell.length_a   1.000
_cell.length_b   1.000
_cell.length_c   1.000
_cell.angle_alpha   90.00
_cell.angle_beta   90.00
_cell.angle_gamma   90.00
#
_symmetry.space_group_name_H-M   'P 1'
#
loop_
_entity.id
_entity.type
_entity.pdbx_description
1 polymer ?
#
loop_
_entity_poly.entity_id
_entity_poly.type
_entity_poly.pdbx_seq_one_letter_code
_entity_poly.pdbx_strand_id
1 'polypeptide(L)'
;MARVSTAALALSCLLASPIAALAQGVVPVTATTVTQGKLAIELSNIGTVQAWQSVVVRTRVNGTLERVFFKEGQEVQPGDKLAEIDPRPYQAALDAATAKKAQDEAVLANAIRDLARYASLAKRDFASRQQLDTQQALVAQTRAAIEGDDAAVAAARINLGYTMITAPIPGRVGLRIVDPGNVVQTTDANGIVTIAQDHPIAVVFALPQQDIPAIHAAMARSAAAGTRAEVDAYASDDRTLLARGGLMTMDNAIDPATGTIRLKAEFANSDNALTPGQFVQARLVVRTEPAALSVPSAAVERGVDGLFVFRVAANDTAQVVKVRVGQDNGQVAQILSGLAKGDRVVVNGQSRLTAGTRVSVVMAKAGS
;
A
#
# COMPACT_ATOMS: atom_id res chain seq x y z
N MET A 1 -112.30 -32.44 2.87
CA MET A 1 -112.54 -33.38 4.04
C MET A 1 -111.17 -33.78 4.56
N ALA A 2 -111.01 -33.73 5.90
CA ALA A 2 -110.02 -34.37 6.79
C ALA A 2 -108.54 -33.86 6.67
N ARG A 3 -108.17 -33.17 7.59
CA ARG A 3 -107.13 -32.97 8.55
C ARG A 3 -106.24 -34.22 8.81
N VAL A 4 -104.92 -34.07 8.95
CA VAL A 4 -104.15 -34.63 10.06
C VAL A 4 -102.86 -33.81 10.26
N SER A 5 -102.70 -33.29 11.49
CA SER A 5 -101.49 -32.71 12.06
C SER A 5 -100.43 -33.73 12.42
N THR A 6 -99.17 -33.36 12.24
CA THR A 6 -98.05 -34.02 12.99
C THR A 6 -97.02 -33.05 13.36
N ALA A 7 -96.81 -32.88 14.66
CA ALA A 7 -95.71 -32.09 15.28
C ALA A 7 -94.37 -32.74 15.09
N ALA A 8 -93.30 -32.05 14.76
CA ALA A 8 -91.91 -32.46 14.75
C ALA A 8 -91.16 -31.69 15.80
N LEU A 9 -90.62 -32.46 16.74
CA LEU A 9 -89.76 -32.07 17.86
C LEU A 9 -88.30 -31.67 17.31
N ALA A 10 -87.85 -30.43 17.48
CA ALA A 10 -86.55 -29.97 17.15
C ALA A 10 -85.52 -30.27 18.30
N LEU A 11 -84.60 -31.24 18.08
CA LEU A 11 -83.50 -31.50 18.99
C LEU A 11 -82.31 -30.66 18.62
N SER A 12 -81.98 -29.62 19.41
CA SER A 12 -80.77 -28.76 19.25
C SER A 12 -79.56 -29.49 19.77
N CYS A 13 -78.70 -29.97 18.85
CA CYS A 13 -77.37 -30.49 19.16
C CYS A 13 -76.39 -29.34 19.18
N LEU A 14 -75.93 -28.89 20.37
CA LEU A 14 -74.78 -27.99 20.54
C LEU A 14 -73.53 -28.72 20.15
N LEU A 15 -72.97 -28.43 18.97
CA LEU A 15 -71.62 -28.82 18.58
C LEU A 15 -70.61 -27.91 19.26
N ALA A 16 -70.05 -28.32 20.38
CA ALA A 16 -68.84 -27.74 20.96
C ALA A 16 -67.65 -28.09 20.06
N SER A 17 -67.24 -27.12 19.22
CA SER A 17 -65.96 -27.24 18.47
C SER A 17 -64.80 -27.10 19.44
N PRO A 18 -63.88 -28.08 19.54
CA PRO A 18 -62.65 -27.89 20.28
C PRO A 18 -61.82 -26.84 19.51
N ILE A 19 -61.51 -25.72 20.13
CA ILE A 19 -60.46 -24.80 19.69
C ILE A 19 -59.17 -25.61 19.78
N ALA A 20 -58.70 -26.11 18.63
CA ALA A 20 -57.35 -26.68 18.51
C ALA A 20 -56.35 -25.53 18.81
N ALA A 21 -55.85 -25.48 20.02
CA ALA A 21 -54.69 -24.73 20.36
C ALA A 21 -53.57 -25.25 19.44
N LEU A 22 -53.22 -24.44 18.42
CA LEU A 22 -52.06 -24.67 17.59
C LEU A 22 -50.88 -24.76 18.55
N ALA A 23 -50.38 -25.96 18.82
CA ALA A 23 -49.14 -26.21 19.52
C ALA A 23 -48.06 -25.54 18.64
N GLN A 24 -47.66 -24.29 18.98
CA GLN A 24 -46.51 -23.66 18.36
C GLN A 24 -45.33 -24.57 18.59
N GLY A 25 -44.92 -25.27 17.52
CA GLY A 25 -43.80 -26.18 17.57
C GLY A 25 -42.54 -25.43 18.04
N VAL A 26 -41.75 -26.06 18.89
CA VAL A 26 -40.49 -25.48 19.38
C VAL A 26 -39.55 -25.30 18.18
N VAL A 27 -39.16 -24.07 17.89
CA VAL A 27 -38.27 -23.74 16.74
C VAL A 27 -36.81 -23.95 17.13
N PRO A 28 -36.07 -24.83 16.46
CA PRO A 28 -34.64 -24.96 16.71
C PRO A 28 -33.88 -23.73 16.25
N VAL A 29 -33.05 -23.17 17.13
CA VAL A 29 -32.21 -21.96 16.86
C VAL A 29 -30.83 -22.17 17.40
N THR A 30 -29.87 -21.54 16.73
CA THR A 30 -28.52 -21.41 17.28
C THR A 30 -28.40 -20.05 17.97
N ALA A 31 -27.98 -20.03 19.23
CA ALA A 31 -27.79 -18.83 19.98
C ALA A 31 -26.35 -18.67 20.48
N THR A 32 -25.93 -17.43 20.69
CA THR A 32 -24.66 -17.09 21.32
C THR A 32 -24.90 -16.13 22.48
N THR A 33 -23.89 -15.95 23.32
CA THR A 33 -23.94 -15.06 24.47
C THR A 33 -23.34 -13.72 24.10
N VAL A 34 -23.97 -12.63 24.50
CA VAL A 34 -23.41 -11.27 24.39
C VAL A 34 -22.14 -11.19 25.24
N THR A 35 -21.05 -10.90 24.60
CA THR A 35 -19.73 -10.78 25.23
C THR A 35 -19.40 -9.32 25.49
N GLN A 36 -18.59 -9.08 26.51
CA GLN A 36 -18.02 -7.79 26.81
C GLN A 36 -16.51 -7.89 26.80
N GLY A 37 -15.87 -7.11 25.95
CA GLY A 37 -14.42 -7.18 25.77
C GLY A 37 -13.86 -5.99 25.00
N LYS A 38 -12.57 -6.08 24.73
CA LYS A 38 -11.90 -5.10 23.87
C LYS A 38 -12.42 -5.25 22.43
N LEU A 39 -12.85 -4.15 21.83
CA LEU A 39 -13.27 -4.10 20.43
C LEU A 39 -12.54 -2.96 19.73
N ALA A 40 -11.82 -3.29 18.66
CA ALA A 40 -11.22 -2.28 17.79
C ALA A 40 -12.32 -1.60 16.97
N ILE A 41 -12.30 -0.28 16.94
CA ILE A 41 -13.15 0.53 16.07
C ILE A 41 -12.31 0.89 14.86
N GLU A 42 -12.73 0.44 13.70
CA GLU A 42 -11.94 0.46 12.46
C GLU A 42 -12.64 1.28 11.39
N LEU A 43 -11.85 1.97 10.59
CA LEU A 43 -12.28 2.55 9.32
C LEU A 43 -11.69 1.70 8.21
N SER A 44 -12.51 1.21 7.30
CA SER A 44 -12.07 0.29 6.25
C SER A 44 -12.41 0.79 4.86
N ASN A 45 -11.50 0.54 3.92
CA ASN A 45 -11.75 0.72 2.49
C ASN A 45 -10.76 -0.12 1.68
N ILE A 46 -11.07 -0.28 0.40
CA ILE A 46 -10.15 -0.92 -0.54
C ILE A 46 -8.92 -0.04 -0.71
N GLY A 47 -7.74 -0.65 -0.56
CA GLY A 47 -6.45 -0.04 -0.82
C GLY A 47 -5.70 -0.76 -1.93
N THR A 48 -4.71 -0.07 -2.48
CA THR A 48 -3.79 -0.62 -3.47
C THR A 48 -2.40 -0.73 -2.86
N VAL A 49 -1.81 -1.89 -2.97
CA VAL A 49 -0.42 -2.13 -2.58
C VAL A 49 0.51 -1.45 -3.57
N GLN A 50 1.47 -0.69 -3.09
CA GLN A 50 2.47 0.00 -3.91
C GLN A 50 3.86 -0.33 -3.41
N ALA A 51 4.80 -0.48 -4.33
CA ALA A 51 6.20 -0.53 -3.95
C ALA A 51 6.57 0.73 -3.15
N TRP A 52 7.44 0.59 -2.15
CA TRP A 52 7.92 1.73 -1.36
C TRP A 52 8.59 2.78 -2.24
N GLN A 53 9.46 2.29 -3.13
CA GLN A 53 10.07 3.03 -4.22
C GLN A 53 10.02 2.18 -5.48
N SER A 54 9.83 2.81 -6.63
CA SER A 54 9.88 2.16 -7.94
C SER A 54 10.68 3.02 -8.88
N VAL A 55 11.71 2.44 -9.49
CA VAL A 55 12.61 3.14 -10.42
C VAL A 55 12.70 2.37 -11.72
N VAL A 56 12.40 3.05 -12.81
CA VAL A 56 12.69 2.55 -14.16
C VAL A 56 14.15 2.85 -14.46
N VAL A 57 14.97 1.80 -14.56
CA VAL A 57 16.40 1.90 -14.86
C VAL A 57 16.55 2.19 -16.36
N ARG A 58 17.09 3.37 -16.67
CA ARG A 58 17.30 3.84 -18.03
C ARG A 58 18.78 4.00 -18.32
N THR A 59 19.12 3.92 -19.60
CA THR A 59 20.47 4.30 -20.05
C THR A 59 20.66 5.81 -19.97
N ARG A 60 21.92 6.24 -19.74
CA ARG A 60 22.34 7.65 -19.80
C ARG A 60 23.20 7.96 -21.02
N VAL A 61 23.55 6.90 -21.79
CA VAL A 61 24.34 6.97 -23.03
C VAL A 61 23.70 6.05 -24.06
N ASN A 62 23.86 6.35 -25.33
CA ASN A 62 23.34 5.55 -26.43
C ASN A 62 24.30 4.41 -26.77
N GLY A 63 23.81 3.29 -27.23
CA GLY A 63 24.68 2.21 -27.72
C GLY A 63 23.99 0.84 -27.73
N THR A 64 24.72 -0.18 -28.11
CA THR A 64 24.24 -1.55 -28.11
C THR A 64 24.33 -2.12 -26.70
N LEU A 65 23.24 -2.70 -26.21
CA LEU A 65 23.23 -3.45 -24.93
C LEU A 65 24.03 -4.74 -25.14
N GLU A 66 25.22 -4.82 -24.56
CA GLU A 66 26.12 -5.96 -24.78
C GLU A 66 25.78 -7.14 -23.85
N ARG A 67 25.57 -6.83 -22.57
CA ARG A 67 25.35 -7.85 -21.54
C ARG A 67 24.32 -7.40 -20.51
N VAL A 68 23.60 -8.38 -19.94
CA VAL A 68 22.71 -8.23 -18.80
C VAL A 68 23.19 -9.18 -17.69
N PHE A 69 23.34 -8.68 -16.46
CA PHE A 69 23.94 -9.38 -15.34
C PHE A 69 22.91 -9.87 -14.30
N PHE A 70 21.68 -9.40 -14.36
CA PHE A 70 20.60 -9.80 -13.45
C PHE A 70 19.76 -10.94 -14.01
N LYS A 71 19.08 -11.66 -13.13
CA LYS A 71 17.95 -12.53 -13.45
C LYS A 71 16.65 -11.81 -13.10
N GLU A 72 15.61 -12.05 -13.89
CA GLU A 72 14.26 -11.52 -13.62
C GLU A 72 13.76 -12.02 -12.26
N GLY A 73 13.16 -11.12 -11.47
CA GLY A 73 12.74 -11.42 -10.11
C GLY A 73 13.84 -11.47 -9.05
N GLN A 74 15.10 -11.24 -9.41
CA GLN A 74 16.23 -11.21 -8.48
C GLN A 74 16.15 -9.99 -7.56
N GLU A 75 16.54 -10.15 -6.30
CA GLU A 75 16.79 -9.03 -5.38
C GLU A 75 18.19 -8.46 -5.64
N VAL A 76 18.27 -7.12 -5.66
CA VAL A 76 19.50 -6.37 -5.90
C VAL A 76 19.70 -5.30 -4.84
N GLN A 77 20.98 -4.95 -4.63
CA GLN A 77 21.38 -3.86 -3.75
C GLN A 77 21.87 -2.66 -4.58
N PRO A 78 21.86 -1.44 -4.01
CA PRO A 78 22.40 -0.26 -4.68
C PRO A 78 23.85 -0.51 -5.10
N GLY A 79 24.17 -0.24 -6.39
CA GLY A 79 25.48 -0.46 -6.98
C GLY A 79 25.66 -1.80 -7.69
N ASP A 80 24.76 -2.76 -7.52
CA ASP A 80 24.82 -4.03 -8.25
C ASP A 80 24.76 -3.79 -9.76
N LYS A 81 25.59 -4.50 -10.51
CA LYS A 81 25.66 -4.41 -11.96
C LYS A 81 24.40 -5.01 -12.57
N LEU A 82 23.70 -4.24 -13.40
CA LEU A 82 22.50 -4.69 -14.08
C LEU A 82 22.75 -4.98 -15.57
N ALA A 83 23.43 -4.08 -16.25
CA ALA A 83 23.66 -4.21 -17.69
C ALA A 83 24.89 -3.43 -18.11
N GLU A 84 25.42 -3.78 -19.28
CA GLU A 84 26.55 -3.11 -19.90
C GLU A 84 26.22 -2.76 -21.35
N ILE A 85 26.44 -1.50 -21.68
CA ILE A 85 26.40 -0.97 -23.05
C ILE A 85 27.81 -1.10 -23.61
N ASP A 86 27.97 -1.35 -24.93
CA ASP A 86 29.27 -1.42 -25.58
C ASP A 86 30.19 -0.25 -25.19
N PRO A 87 31.22 -0.50 -24.35
CA PRO A 87 32.06 0.55 -23.82
C PRO A 87 33.11 1.03 -24.84
N ARG A 88 33.36 0.30 -25.93
CA ARG A 88 34.48 0.55 -26.87
C ARG A 88 34.46 1.95 -27.47
N PRO A 89 33.31 2.51 -27.94
CA PRO A 89 33.28 3.89 -28.45
C PRO A 89 33.61 4.92 -27.38
N TYR A 90 33.18 4.70 -26.15
CA TYR A 90 33.40 5.58 -25.02
C TYR A 90 34.83 5.51 -24.48
N GLN A 91 35.42 4.31 -24.48
CA GLN A 91 36.84 4.12 -24.18
C GLN A 91 37.71 4.84 -25.21
N ALA A 92 37.43 4.68 -26.50
CA ALA A 92 38.16 5.38 -27.55
C ALA A 92 38.07 6.90 -27.42
N ALA A 93 36.91 7.44 -27.03
CA ALA A 93 36.72 8.87 -26.78
C ALA A 93 37.56 9.35 -25.57
N LEU A 94 37.63 8.55 -24.51
CA LEU A 94 38.46 8.84 -23.33
C LEU A 94 39.94 8.82 -23.69
N ASP A 95 40.39 7.83 -24.46
CA ASP A 95 41.76 7.72 -24.92
C ASP A 95 42.19 8.90 -25.81
N ALA A 96 41.29 9.31 -26.72
CA ALA A 96 41.50 10.48 -27.56
C ALA A 96 41.64 11.81 -26.76
N ALA A 97 40.76 12.01 -25.77
CA ALA A 97 40.83 13.18 -24.89
C ALA A 97 42.12 13.17 -24.05
N THR A 98 42.50 12.00 -23.54
CA THR A 98 43.76 11.84 -22.77
C THR A 98 45.00 12.10 -23.61
N ALA A 99 45.03 11.62 -24.87
CA ALA A 99 46.12 11.88 -25.82
C ALA A 99 46.24 13.36 -26.16
N LYS A 100 45.10 14.06 -26.34
CA LYS A 100 45.11 15.51 -26.60
C LYS A 100 45.67 16.29 -25.42
N LYS A 101 45.29 15.98 -24.18
CA LYS A 101 45.86 16.54 -22.97
C LYS A 101 47.39 16.33 -22.92
N ALA A 102 47.85 15.12 -23.16
CA ALA A 102 49.28 14.79 -23.17
C ALA A 102 50.06 15.57 -24.24
N GLN A 103 49.46 15.82 -25.41
CA GLN A 103 50.04 16.67 -26.45
C GLN A 103 50.21 18.09 -25.92
N ASP A 104 49.18 18.71 -25.32
CA ASP A 104 49.23 20.11 -24.84
C ASP A 104 50.16 20.25 -23.61
N GLU A 105 50.26 19.23 -22.77
CA GLU A 105 51.27 19.19 -21.69
C GLU A 105 52.70 19.22 -22.25
N ALA A 106 52.95 18.50 -23.36
CA ALA A 106 54.26 18.56 -24.02
C ALA A 106 54.56 19.95 -24.64
N VAL A 107 53.51 20.59 -25.22
CA VAL A 107 53.60 21.97 -25.73
C VAL A 107 53.87 22.94 -24.58
N LEU A 108 53.19 22.81 -23.44
CA LEU A 108 53.43 23.63 -22.26
C LEU A 108 54.84 23.48 -21.73
N ALA A 109 55.34 22.24 -21.63
CA ALA A 109 56.70 21.98 -21.18
C ALA A 109 57.74 22.65 -22.10
N ASN A 110 57.49 22.71 -23.41
CA ASN A 110 58.36 23.42 -24.34
C ASN A 110 58.25 24.95 -24.16
N ALA A 111 56.99 25.51 -24.07
CA ALA A 111 56.77 26.93 -23.86
C ALA A 111 57.39 27.44 -22.56
N ILE A 112 57.37 26.67 -21.48
CA ILE A 112 58.05 27.01 -20.21
C ILE A 112 59.54 27.06 -20.38
N ARG A 113 60.18 26.14 -21.11
CA ARG A 113 61.62 26.15 -21.38
C ARG A 113 62.01 27.38 -22.22
N ASP A 114 61.20 27.70 -23.23
CA ASP A 114 61.42 28.87 -24.07
C ASP A 114 61.24 30.17 -23.28
N LEU A 115 60.21 30.29 -22.44
CA LEU A 115 60.02 31.41 -21.53
C LEU A 115 61.25 31.65 -20.64
N ALA A 116 61.77 30.55 -20.02
CA ALA A 116 63.00 30.62 -19.20
C ALA A 116 64.22 31.14 -20.01
N ARG A 117 64.34 30.66 -21.26
CA ARG A 117 65.40 31.12 -22.17
C ARG A 117 65.27 32.60 -22.51
N TYR A 118 64.08 33.06 -22.95
CA TYR A 118 63.82 34.46 -23.27
C TYR A 118 63.96 35.37 -22.06
N ALA A 119 63.56 34.94 -20.88
CA ALA A 119 63.73 35.68 -19.64
C ALA A 119 65.23 35.90 -19.30
N SER A 120 66.08 34.88 -19.58
CA SER A 120 67.55 34.96 -19.40
C SER A 120 68.21 35.92 -20.44
N LEU A 121 67.73 35.88 -21.70
CA LEU A 121 68.25 36.75 -22.77
C LEU A 121 67.80 38.20 -22.57
N ALA A 122 66.59 38.44 -22.12
CA ALA A 122 66.07 39.80 -21.82
C ALA A 122 66.86 40.50 -20.70
N LYS A 123 67.32 39.71 -19.69
CA LYS A 123 68.17 40.23 -18.61
C LYS A 123 69.55 40.75 -19.14
N ARG A 124 69.98 40.32 -20.33
CA ARG A 124 71.24 40.66 -20.95
C ARG A 124 71.06 41.55 -22.18
N ASP A 125 69.89 42.16 -22.38
CA ASP A 125 69.48 42.98 -23.52
C ASP A 125 69.57 42.29 -24.90
N PHE A 126 69.56 40.96 -24.94
CA PHE A 126 69.57 40.15 -26.17
C PHE A 126 68.14 39.68 -26.63
N ALA A 127 67.09 40.06 -25.93
CA ALA A 127 65.70 39.81 -26.33
C ALA A 127 64.85 41.04 -26.02
N SER A 128 63.84 41.28 -26.86
CA SER A 128 62.89 42.40 -26.65
C SER A 128 61.85 42.02 -25.54
N ARG A 129 61.33 43.05 -24.87
CA ARG A 129 60.23 42.88 -23.92
C ARG A 129 58.99 42.21 -24.57
N GLN A 130 58.68 42.60 -25.81
CA GLN A 130 57.59 42.05 -26.59
C GLN A 130 57.73 40.53 -26.77
N GLN A 131 58.96 39.98 -27.03
CA GLN A 131 59.22 38.57 -27.15
C GLN A 131 58.98 37.81 -25.82
N LEU A 132 59.39 38.41 -24.69
CA LEU A 132 59.15 37.88 -23.37
C LEU A 132 57.66 37.82 -23.05
N ASP A 133 56.92 38.93 -23.29
CA ASP A 133 55.49 39.01 -23.04
C ASP A 133 54.70 38.02 -23.90
N THR A 134 55.10 37.83 -25.17
CA THR A 134 54.52 36.84 -26.08
C THR A 134 54.69 35.43 -25.53
N GLN A 135 55.87 35.10 -24.99
CA GLN A 135 56.11 33.77 -24.41
C GLN A 135 55.37 33.55 -23.10
N GLN A 136 55.24 34.60 -22.29
CA GLN A 136 54.37 34.52 -21.09
C GLN A 136 52.91 34.27 -21.45
N ALA A 137 52.39 34.99 -22.47
CA ALA A 137 51.03 34.76 -22.97
C ALA A 137 50.83 33.35 -23.52
N LEU A 138 51.82 32.78 -24.25
CA LEU A 138 51.76 31.41 -24.77
C LEU A 138 51.68 30.36 -23.63
N VAL A 139 52.51 30.54 -22.57
CA VAL A 139 52.41 29.66 -21.38
C VAL A 139 51.06 29.77 -20.72
N ALA A 140 50.52 30.97 -20.56
CA ALA A 140 49.19 31.15 -19.97
C ALA A 140 48.08 30.55 -20.83
N GLN A 141 48.15 30.75 -22.15
CA GLN A 141 47.21 30.18 -23.12
C GLN A 141 47.22 28.65 -23.08
N THR A 142 48.42 28.03 -23.09
CA THR A 142 48.55 26.56 -23.09
C THR A 142 48.09 25.95 -21.76
N ARG A 143 48.31 26.63 -20.63
CA ARG A 143 47.77 26.22 -19.34
C ARG A 143 46.23 26.20 -19.36
N ALA A 144 45.61 27.26 -19.87
CA ALA A 144 44.16 27.31 -20.02
C ALA A 144 43.62 26.22 -20.98
N ALA A 145 44.38 25.86 -22.02
CA ALA A 145 44.02 24.78 -22.92
C ALA A 145 44.03 23.41 -22.17
N ILE A 146 45.06 23.16 -21.34
CA ILE A 146 45.12 21.93 -20.53
C ILE A 146 43.96 21.84 -19.51
N GLU A 147 43.53 22.96 -18.91
CA GLU A 147 42.33 22.98 -18.05
C GLU A 147 41.07 22.57 -18.83
N GLY A 148 40.97 23.03 -20.10
CA GLY A 148 39.89 22.59 -21.01
C GLY A 148 39.97 21.09 -21.35
N ASP A 149 41.19 20.58 -21.60
CA ASP A 149 41.42 19.14 -21.85
C ASP A 149 41.08 18.29 -20.60
N ASP A 150 41.40 18.76 -19.40
CA ASP A 150 41.01 18.10 -18.15
C ASP A 150 39.50 17.96 -18.05
N ALA A 151 38.75 18.97 -18.39
CA ALA A 151 37.30 18.92 -18.43
C ALA A 151 36.78 17.93 -19.48
N ALA A 152 37.44 17.86 -20.66
CA ALA A 152 37.09 16.91 -21.73
C ALA A 152 37.37 15.44 -21.30
N VAL A 153 38.52 15.19 -20.67
CA VAL A 153 38.84 13.86 -20.10
C VAL A 153 37.84 13.45 -19.02
N ALA A 154 37.47 14.39 -18.14
CA ALA A 154 36.46 14.13 -17.10
C ALA A 154 35.10 13.77 -17.71
N ALA A 155 34.65 14.53 -18.72
CA ALA A 155 33.39 14.26 -19.44
C ALA A 155 33.39 12.89 -20.13
N ALA A 156 34.48 12.54 -20.83
CA ALA A 156 34.63 11.23 -21.49
C ALA A 156 34.63 10.08 -20.47
N ARG A 157 35.28 10.25 -19.32
CA ARG A 157 35.30 9.26 -18.21
C ARG A 157 33.92 9.05 -17.61
N ILE A 158 33.13 10.10 -17.42
CA ILE A 158 31.75 10.03 -16.93
C ILE A 158 30.87 9.25 -17.93
N ASN A 159 31.00 9.55 -19.22
CA ASN A 159 30.25 8.85 -20.26
C ASN A 159 30.62 7.36 -20.34
N LEU A 160 31.90 7.04 -20.20
CA LEU A 160 32.34 5.63 -20.07
C LEU A 160 31.76 4.98 -18.83
N GLY A 161 31.72 5.68 -17.69
CA GLY A 161 31.08 5.17 -16.47
C GLY A 161 29.58 4.88 -16.66
N TYR A 162 28.88 5.63 -17.50
CA TYR A 162 27.46 5.40 -17.80
C TYR A 162 27.19 4.19 -18.69
N THR A 163 28.20 3.59 -19.32
CA THR A 163 28.05 2.31 -20.04
C THR A 163 27.78 1.15 -19.09
N MET A 164 28.26 1.21 -17.85
CA MET A 164 27.93 0.26 -16.81
C MET A 164 26.70 0.74 -16.04
N ILE A 165 25.59 0.05 -16.22
CA ILE A 165 24.31 0.38 -15.59
C ILE A 165 24.20 -0.40 -14.27
N THR A 166 23.97 0.33 -13.18
CA THR A 166 23.86 -0.23 -11.83
C THR A 166 22.51 0.05 -11.19
N ALA A 167 22.13 -0.74 -10.19
CA ALA A 167 20.92 -0.55 -9.42
C ALA A 167 20.99 0.75 -8.59
N PRO A 168 20.04 1.68 -8.72
CA PRO A 168 20.03 2.92 -7.92
C PRO A 168 19.39 2.75 -6.54
N ILE A 169 18.53 1.74 -6.36
CA ILE A 169 17.80 1.44 -5.12
C ILE A 169 17.87 -0.07 -4.84
N PRO A 170 17.70 -0.48 -3.58
CA PRO A 170 17.50 -1.89 -3.27
C PRO A 170 16.09 -2.32 -3.71
N GLY A 171 15.90 -3.60 -4.04
CA GLY A 171 14.59 -4.14 -4.36
C GLY A 171 14.64 -5.27 -5.37
N ARG A 172 13.48 -5.68 -5.82
CA ARG A 172 13.30 -6.77 -6.78
C ARG A 172 13.29 -6.23 -8.21
N VAL A 173 14.10 -6.85 -9.05
CA VAL A 173 14.16 -6.56 -10.49
C VAL A 173 12.95 -7.17 -11.18
N GLY A 174 12.25 -6.38 -12.00
CA GLY A 174 11.11 -6.83 -12.79
C GLY A 174 11.51 -7.65 -14.02
N LEU A 175 10.57 -7.78 -14.95
CA LEU A 175 10.84 -8.41 -16.25
C LEU A 175 11.75 -7.52 -17.09
N ARG A 176 12.64 -8.13 -17.86
CA ARG A 176 13.53 -7.45 -18.77
C ARG A 176 12.74 -6.88 -19.96
N ILE A 177 12.96 -5.61 -20.24
CA ILE A 177 12.25 -4.90 -21.32
C ILE A 177 13.04 -4.97 -22.65
N VAL A 178 14.38 -4.99 -22.55
CA VAL A 178 15.27 -4.98 -23.72
C VAL A 178 16.29 -6.12 -23.61
N ASP A 179 16.47 -6.88 -24.70
CA ASP A 179 17.41 -7.97 -24.78
C ASP A 179 18.82 -7.51 -25.23
N PRO A 180 19.90 -8.23 -24.82
CA PRO A 180 21.24 -8.03 -25.35
C PRO A 180 21.25 -8.09 -26.88
N GLY A 181 22.04 -7.22 -27.52
CA GLY A 181 22.10 -7.04 -28.96
C GLY A 181 21.23 -5.90 -29.50
N ASN A 182 20.27 -5.40 -28.72
CA ASN A 182 19.45 -4.23 -29.11
C ASN A 182 20.22 -2.92 -28.89
N VAL A 183 19.92 -1.93 -29.71
CA VAL A 183 20.40 -0.56 -29.49
C VAL A 183 19.45 0.14 -28.54
N VAL A 184 20.00 0.74 -27.46
CA VAL A 184 19.27 1.52 -26.47
C VAL A 184 19.64 2.99 -26.58
N GLN A 185 18.65 3.86 -26.34
CA GLN A 185 18.81 5.30 -26.43
C GLN A 185 18.36 5.99 -25.13
N THR A 186 18.94 7.15 -24.86
CA THR A 186 18.58 7.96 -23.68
C THR A 186 17.14 8.47 -23.71
N THR A 187 16.51 8.47 -24.87
CA THR A 187 15.11 8.86 -25.14
C THR A 187 14.12 7.74 -24.87
N ASP A 188 14.58 6.49 -24.68
CA ASP A 188 13.70 5.34 -24.48
C ASP A 188 12.93 5.46 -23.16
N ALA A 189 11.61 5.61 -23.27
CA ALA A 189 10.73 5.84 -22.13
C ALA A 189 10.63 4.62 -21.19
N ASN A 190 10.67 3.41 -21.75
CA ASN A 190 10.44 2.17 -21.00
C ASN A 190 11.66 1.69 -20.20
N GLY A 191 12.87 2.18 -20.57
CA GLY A 191 14.11 1.77 -19.92
C GLY A 191 14.50 0.32 -20.19
N ILE A 192 15.40 -0.22 -19.39
CA ILE A 192 15.92 -1.60 -19.49
C ILE A 192 15.14 -2.54 -18.57
N VAL A 193 14.87 -2.09 -17.36
CA VAL A 193 14.17 -2.85 -16.31
C VAL A 193 13.62 -1.91 -15.25
N THR A 194 12.57 -2.33 -14.55
CA THR A 194 12.07 -1.64 -13.37
C THR A 194 12.55 -2.36 -12.10
N ILE A 195 13.01 -1.60 -11.12
CA ILE A 195 13.30 -2.10 -9.77
C ILE A 195 12.23 -1.58 -8.84
N ALA A 196 11.59 -2.48 -8.11
CA ALA A 196 10.57 -2.18 -7.11
C ALA A 196 11.05 -2.59 -5.73
N GLN A 197 11.07 -1.65 -4.80
CA GLN A 197 11.34 -1.94 -3.39
C GLN A 197 10.06 -2.45 -2.74
N ASP A 198 10.05 -3.73 -2.36
CA ASP A 198 8.92 -4.43 -1.75
C ASP A 198 9.14 -4.70 -0.24
N HIS A 199 10.30 -4.32 0.30
CA HIS A 199 10.66 -4.36 1.73
C HIS A 199 11.29 -3.03 2.17
N PRO A 200 10.55 -2.17 2.91
CA PRO A 200 9.12 -2.22 3.22
C PRO A 200 8.24 -1.97 1.99
N ILE A 201 6.93 -2.22 2.13
CA ILE A 201 5.93 -1.96 1.10
C ILE A 201 4.87 -0.99 1.63
N ALA A 202 4.16 -0.31 0.75
CA ALA A 202 3.12 0.62 1.10
C ALA A 202 1.74 0.13 0.69
N VAL A 203 0.71 0.45 1.47
CA VAL A 203 -0.69 0.37 1.05
C VAL A 203 -1.26 1.79 1.04
N VAL A 204 -1.82 2.18 -0.09
CA VAL A 204 -2.51 3.45 -0.25
C VAL A 204 -4.00 3.18 -0.36
N PHE A 205 -4.78 3.81 0.52
CA PHE A 205 -6.23 3.69 0.57
C PHE A 205 -6.88 5.05 0.85
N ALA A 206 -8.14 5.20 0.51
CA ALA A 206 -8.85 6.45 0.66
C ALA A 206 -9.98 6.30 1.68
N LEU A 207 -10.17 7.29 2.55
CA LEU A 207 -11.29 7.34 3.50
C LEU A 207 -12.11 8.61 3.29
N PRO A 208 -13.44 8.59 3.60
CA PRO A 208 -14.28 9.77 3.51
C PRO A 208 -13.78 10.93 4.37
N GLN A 209 -13.95 12.16 3.88
CA GLN A 209 -13.52 13.37 4.61
C GLN A 209 -14.17 13.53 6.00
N GLN A 210 -15.36 12.99 6.19
CA GLN A 210 -16.05 13.02 7.50
C GLN A 210 -15.28 12.28 8.59
N ASP A 211 -14.39 11.35 8.23
CA ASP A 211 -13.63 10.54 9.18
C ASP A 211 -12.28 11.18 9.55
N ILE A 212 -11.91 12.30 8.93
CA ILE A 212 -10.66 13.04 9.20
C ILE A 212 -10.44 13.32 10.70
N PRO A 213 -11.44 13.80 11.47
CA PRO A 213 -11.25 14.05 12.90
C PRO A 213 -10.88 12.77 13.67
N ALA A 214 -11.46 11.61 13.32
CA ALA A 214 -11.16 10.33 13.94
C ALA A 214 -9.75 9.85 13.58
N ILE A 215 -9.33 10.04 12.32
CA ILE A 215 -7.99 9.72 11.84
C ILE A 215 -6.93 10.55 12.57
N HIS A 216 -7.11 11.88 12.66
CA HIS A 216 -6.21 12.75 13.40
C HIS A 216 -6.12 12.35 14.87
N ALA A 217 -7.24 12.04 15.52
CA ALA A 217 -7.25 11.59 16.90
C ALA A 217 -6.50 10.25 17.09
N ALA A 218 -6.59 9.32 16.11
CA ALA A 218 -5.83 8.08 16.13
C ALA A 218 -4.33 8.34 15.97
N MET A 219 -3.93 9.15 15.01
CA MET A 219 -2.53 9.53 14.80
C MET A 219 -1.93 10.21 16.02
N ALA A 220 -2.64 11.16 16.64
CA ALA A 220 -2.17 11.87 17.82
C ALA A 220 -2.00 10.93 19.03
N ARG A 221 -2.95 9.99 19.27
CA ARG A 221 -2.84 9.00 20.34
C ARG A 221 -1.65 8.06 20.15
N SER A 222 -1.49 7.56 18.94
CA SER A 222 -0.37 6.65 18.61
C SER A 222 0.97 7.36 18.71
N ALA A 223 1.07 8.61 18.25
CA ALA A 223 2.27 9.42 18.40
C ALA A 223 2.64 9.67 19.85
N ALA A 224 1.64 9.96 20.71
CA ALA A 224 1.85 10.12 22.16
C ALA A 224 2.34 8.82 22.83
N ALA A 225 2.00 7.65 22.27
CA ALA A 225 2.48 6.35 22.73
C ALA A 225 3.82 5.93 22.08
N GLY A 226 4.42 6.77 21.23
CA GLY A 226 5.64 6.43 20.47
C GLY A 226 5.44 5.37 19.40
N THR A 227 4.21 5.16 18.93
CA THR A 227 3.84 4.17 17.92
C THR A 227 3.14 4.85 16.75
N ARG A 228 2.81 4.07 15.70
CA ARG A 228 1.94 4.50 14.60
C ARG A 228 0.54 3.92 14.79
N ALA A 229 -0.49 4.58 14.24
CA ALA A 229 -1.84 4.03 14.22
C ALA A 229 -1.82 2.73 13.42
N GLU A 230 -2.37 1.65 13.99
CA GLU A 230 -2.35 0.31 13.41
C GLU A 230 -3.23 0.26 12.16
N VAL A 231 -2.71 -0.35 11.10
CA VAL A 231 -3.42 -0.61 9.86
C VAL A 231 -3.25 -2.08 9.52
N ASP A 232 -4.36 -2.78 9.42
CA ASP A 232 -4.41 -4.17 9.00
C ASP A 232 -4.75 -4.26 7.51
N ALA A 233 -4.02 -5.10 6.77
CA ALA A 233 -4.30 -5.40 5.37
C ALA A 233 -4.88 -6.81 5.27
N TYR A 234 -6.12 -6.89 4.78
CA TYR A 234 -6.81 -8.16 4.53
C TYR A 234 -6.86 -8.47 3.04
N ALA A 235 -6.99 -9.74 2.70
CA ALA A 235 -7.27 -10.16 1.34
C ALA A 235 -8.64 -9.64 0.86
N SER A 236 -8.92 -9.76 -0.42
CA SER A 236 -10.19 -9.32 -1.02
C SER A 236 -11.43 -10.06 -0.47
N ASP A 237 -11.24 -11.18 0.24
CA ASP A 237 -12.29 -11.90 0.97
C ASP A 237 -12.72 -11.21 2.27
N ASP A 238 -12.00 -10.15 2.67
CA ASP A 238 -12.17 -9.38 3.90
C ASP A 238 -12.09 -10.22 5.19
N ARG A 239 -11.47 -11.39 5.12
CA ARG A 239 -11.33 -12.35 6.24
C ARG A 239 -9.91 -12.74 6.53
N THR A 240 -9.10 -12.93 5.47
CA THR A 240 -7.72 -13.40 5.60
C THR A 240 -6.82 -12.21 5.86
N LEU A 241 -6.28 -12.10 7.06
CA LEU A 241 -5.27 -11.08 7.39
C LEU A 241 -3.97 -11.42 6.67
N LEU A 242 -3.49 -10.50 5.81
CA LEU A 242 -2.24 -10.65 5.07
C LEU A 242 -1.06 -10.06 5.84
N ALA A 243 -1.23 -8.84 6.37
CA ALA A 243 -0.14 -8.15 7.08
C ALA A 243 -0.68 -7.10 8.06
N ARG A 244 0.14 -6.77 9.06
CA ARG A 244 -0.06 -5.64 9.97
C ARG A 244 0.98 -4.59 9.72
N GLY A 245 0.55 -3.32 9.71
CA GLY A 245 1.40 -2.19 9.45
C GLY A 245 1.01 -0.98 10.28
N GLY A 246 1.61 0.15 9.94
CA GLY A 246 1.35 1.41 10.63
C GLY A 246 1.03 2.54 9.66
N LEU A 247 0.06 3.38 10.01
CA LEU A 247 -0.25 4.58 9.25
C LEU A 247 0.96 5.51 9.25
N MET A 248 1.48 5.81 8.07
CA MET A 248 2.63 6.68 7.91
C MET A 248 2.21 8.13 7.77
N THR A 249 1.28 8.39 6.86
CA THR A 249 0.84 9.75 6.56
C THR A 249 -0.56 9.77 5.97
N MET A 250 -1.18 10.92 6.06
CA MET A 250 -2.38 11.31 5.37
C MET A 250 -2.02 12.39 4.35
N ASP A 251 -2.66 12.38 3.19
CA ASP A 251 -2.46 13.41 2.16
C ASP A 251 -2.85 14.80 2.70
N ASN A 252 -2.32 15.84 2.10
CA ASN A 252 -2.59 17.23 2.48
C ASN A 252 -3.82 17.83 1.77
N ALA A 253 -4.44 17.08 0.85
CA ALA A 253 -5.58 17.52 0.07
C ALA A 253 -6.67 16.43 0.00
N ILE A 254 -7.93 16.88 0.05
CA ILE A 254 -9.10 16.04 -0.21
C ILE A 254 -9.32 16.01 -1.71
N ASP A 255 -9.59 14.85 -2.28
CA ASP A 255 -10.03 14.71 -3.65
C ASP A 255 -11.48 15.24 -3.78
N PRO A 256 -11.71 16.37 -4.48
CA PRO A 256 -13.04 16.97 -4.55
C PRO A 256 -14.04 16.15 -5.39
N ALA A 257 -13.57 15.27 -6.25
CA ALA A 257 -14.43 14.42 -7.08
C ALA A 257 -15.08 13.30 -6.27
N THR A 258 -14.38 12.79 -5.24
CA THR A 258 -14.83 11.66 -4.43
C THR A 258 -15.15 12.04 -2.98
N GLY A 259 -14.73 13.23 -2.53
CA GLY A 259 -14.85 13.65 -1.12
C GLY A 259 -14.03 12.79 -0.17
N THR A 260 -12.92 12.21 -0.66
CA THR A 260 -12.07 11.32 0.13
C THR A 260 -10.66 11.88 0.31
N ILE A 261 -9.99 11.42 1.36
CA ILE A 261 -8.59 11.71 1.63
C ILE A 261 -7.76 10.43 1.54
N ARG A 262 -6.59 10.52 0.90
CA ARG A 262 -5.69 9.37 0.76
C ARG A 262 -4.80 9.21 1.98
N LEU A 263 -4.62 7.96 2.38
CA LEU A 263 -3.73 7.56 3.46
C LEU A 263 -2.69 6.59 2.92
N LYS A 264 -1.49 6.65 3.49
CA LYS A 264 -0.40 5.73 3.17
C LYS A 264 0.03 5.03 4.45
N ALA A 265 -0.04 3.70 4.45
CA ALA A 265 0.45 2.86 5.53
C ALA A 265 1.68 2.07 5.08
N GLU A 266 2.59 1.79 6.01
CA GLU A 266 3.83 1.04 5.80
C GLU A 266 3.69 -0.36 6.41
N PHE A 267 4.15 -1.36 5.67
CA PHE A 267 4.18 -2.77 6.06
C PHE A 267 5.59 -3.33 5.83
N ALA A 268 6.10 -4.13 6.76
CA ALA A 268 7.43 -4.72 6.63
C ALA A 268 7.54 -5.70 5.46
N ASN A 269 6.47 -6.48 5.20
CA ASN A 269 6.32 -7.44 4.10
C ASN A 269 7.42 -8.51 4.03
N SER A 270 7.98 -8.91 5.17
CA SER A 270 9.10 -9.86 5.23
C SER A 270 8.80 -11.26 4.67
N ASP A 271 7.54 -11.62 4.60
CA ASP A 271 7.02 -12.89 4.07
C ASP A 271 6.52 -12.79 2.61
N ASN A 272 6.65 -11.62 1.96
CA ASN A 272 6.15 -11.34 0.60
C ASN A 272 4.63 -11.56 0.43
N ALA A 273 3.84 -11.42 1.49
CA ALA A 273 2.40 -11.58 1.45
C ALA A 273 1.70 -10.49 0.62
N LEU A 274 2.33 -9.31 0.51
CA LEU A 274 1.84 -8.18 -0.26
C LEU A 274 2.66 -8.00 -1.53
N THR A 275 1.98 -7.89 -2.68
CA THR A 275 2.61 -7.67 -3.98
C THR A 275 2.19 -6.32 -4.55
N PRO A 276 3.10 -5.51 -5.10
CA PRO A 276 2.74 -4.24 -5.75
C PRO A 276 1.66 -4.42 -6.83
N GLY A 277 0.63 -3.56 -6.81
CA GLY A 277 -0.54 -3.65 -7.67
C GLY A 277 -1.70 -4.48 -7.12
N GLN A 278 -1.51 -5.23 -6.05
CA GLN A 278 -2.56 -6.01 -5.39
C GLN A 278 -3.59 -5.09 -4.72
N PHE A 279 -4.87 -5.46 -4.79
CA PHE A 279 -5.92 -4.84 -4.01
C PHE A 279 -6.09 -5.57 -2.68
N VAL A 280 -6.21 -4.78 -1.62
CA VAL A 280 -6.40 -5.27 -0.25
C VAL A 280 -7.49 -4.48 0.44
N GLN A 281 -8.14 -5.07 1.43
CA GLN A 281 -9.02 -4.34 2.33
C GLN A 281 -8.15 -3.79 3.46
N ALA A 282 -7.94 -2.48 3.45
CA ALA A 282 -7.19 -1.78 4.50
C ALA A 282 -8.13 -1.37 5.64
N ARG A 283 -7.78 -1.72 6.88
CA ARG A 283 -8.54 -1.37 8.08
C ARG A 283 -7.65 -0.56 9.02
N LEU A 284 -7.99 0.70 9.21
CA LEU A 284 -7.31 1.59 10.16
C LEU A 284 -8.00 1.52 11.53
N VAL A 285 -7.29 1.11 12.55
CA VAL A 285 -7.78 1.13 13.93
C VAL A 285 -7.76 2.56 14.46
N VAL A 286 -8.94 3.17 14.58
CA VAL A 286 -9.05 4.55 15.07
C VAL A 286 -9.16 4.64 16.58
N ARG A 287 -9.69 3.62 17.26
CA ARG A 287 -9.72 3.52 18.73
C ARG A 287 -10.05 2.10 19.15
N THR A 288 -9.74 1.77 20.40
CA THR A 288 -10.13 0.50 21.03
C THR A 288 -11.04 0.77 22.20
N GLU A 289 -12.24 0.21 22.19
CA GLU A 289 -13.19 0.27 23.30
C GLU A 289 -12.88 -0.90 24.27
N PRO A 290 -12.52 -0.61 25.54
CA PRO A 290 -12.03 -1.66 26.44
C PRO A 290 -13.14 -2.60 26.94
N ALA A 291 -14.40 -2.15 26.92
CA ALA A 291 -15.55 -2.84 27.49
C ALA A 291 -16.79 -2.79 26.57
N ALA A 292 -16.58 -2.93 25.26
CA ALA A 292 -17.66 -2.95 24.30
C ALA A 292 -18.51 -4.23 24.46
N LEU A 293 -19.83 -4.10 24.36
CA LEU A 293 -20.72 -5.24 24.18
C LEU A 293 -20.70 -5.63 22.70
N SER A 294 -20.54 -6.90 22.43
CA SER A 294 -20.45 -7.41 21.06
C SER A 294 -21.25 -8.68 20.85
N VAL A 295 -21.80 -8.80 19.65
CA VAL A 295 -22.50 -9.99 19.15
C VAL A 295 -21.99 -10.30 17.74
N PRO A 296 -22.08 -11.54 17.24
CA PRO A 296 -21.88 -11.80 15.82
C PRO A 296 -22.85 -10.97 14.97
N SER A 297 -22.36 -10.39 13.88
CA SER A 297 -23.18 -9.56 12.97
C SER A 297 -24.44 -10.27 12.48
N ALA A 298 -24.35 -11.62 12.32
CA ALA A 298 -25.47 -12.48 11.94
C ALA A 298 -26.63 -12.49 12.96
N ALA A 299 -26.42 -12.01 14.19
CA ALA A 299 -27.51 -11.90 15.18
C ALA A 299 -28.35 -10.65 15.03
N VAL A 300 -27.87 -9.65 14.28
CA VAL A 300 -28.53 -8.36 14.09
C VAL A 300 -29.42 -8.41 12.85
N GLU A 301 -30.69 -8.18 13.05
CA GLU A 301 -31.71 -8.15 11.99
C GLU A 301 -32.18 -6.72 11.72
N ARG A 302 -32.59 -6.50 10.48
CA ARG A 302 -33.18 -5.21 10.08
C ARG A 302 -34.69 -5.34 9.89
N GLY A 303 -35.46 -4.63 10.70
CA GLY A 303 -36.92 -4.55 10.60
C GLY A 303 -37.37 -3.18 10.12
N VAL A 304 -38.71 -3.02 10.03
CA VAL A 304 -39.36 -1.76 9.63
C VAL A 304 -39.02 -0.61 10.59
N ASP A 305 -38.91 -0.92 11.89
CA ASP A 305 -38.66 0.02 12.97
C ASP A 305 -37.19 0.17 13.34
N GLY A 306 -36.26 -0.33 12.55
CA GLY A 306 -34.81 -0.28 12.78
C GLY A 306 -34.15 -1.64 13.06
N LEU A 307 -32.96 -1.61 13.67
CA LEU A 307 -32.21 -2.81 13.98
C LEU A 307 -32.73 -3.47 15.26
N PHE A 308 -32.79 -4.79 15.25
CA PHE A 308 -33.24 -5.58 16.39
C PHE A 308 -32.49 -6.93 16.45
N VAL A 309 -32.59 -7.60 17.57
CA VAL A 309 -32.09 -8.97 17.78
C VAL A 309 -33.19 -9.80 18.42
N PHE A 310 -33.14 -11.11 18.20
CA PHE A 310 -33.93 -12.05 19.00
C PHE A 310 -33.14 -12.48 20.23
N ARG A 311 -33.58 -12.00 21.39
CA ARG A 311 -33.04 -12.44 22.68
C ARG A 311 -33.83 -13.65 23.19
N VAL A 312 -33.15 -14.65 23.67
CA VAL A 312 -33.77 -15.82 24.32
C VAL A 312 -33.93 -15.54 25.81
N ALA A 313 -35.19 -15.46 26.25
CA ALA A 313 -35.55 -15.30 27.65
C ALA A 313 -35.27 -16.54 28.48
N ALA A 314 -35.34 -16.41 29.82
CA ALA A 314 -35.09 -17.53 30.74
C ALA A 314 -36.08 -18.73 30.60
N ASN A 315 -37.29 -18.47 30.06
CA ASN A 315 -38.31 -19.46 29.75
C ASN A 315 -38.23 -20.03 28.33
N ASP A 316 -37.09 -19.87 27.66
CA ASP A 316 -36.79 -20.29 26.29
C ASP A 316 -37.82 -19.77 25.26
N THR A 317 -38.22 -18.52 25.42
CA THR A 317 -39.03 -17.79 24.42
C THR A 317 -38.19 -16.72 23.72
N ALA A 318 -38.42 -16.49 22.43
CA ALA A 318 -37.80 -15.46 21.64
C ALA A 318 -38.46 -14.11 21.93
N GLN A 319 -37.66 -13.10 22.28
CA GLN A 319 -38.08 -11.71 22.47
C GLN A 319 -37.38 -10.83 21.45
N VAL A 320 -38.16 -9.98 20.78
CA VAL A 320 -37.59 -8.95 19.89
C VAL A 320 -37.12 -7.79 20.75
N VAL A 321 -35.82 -7.51 20.67
CA VAL A 321 -35.19 -6.40 21.40
C VAL A 321 -34.60 -5.43 20.38
N LYS A 322 -35.09 -4.18 20.38
CA LYS A 322 -34.49 -3.11 19.56
C LYS A 322 -33.08 -2.80 20.08
N VAL A 323 -32.14 -2.70 19.17
CA VAL A 323 -30.72 -2.42 19.49
C VAL A 323 -30.21 -1.22 18.73
N ARG A 324 -29.31 -0.49 19.37
CA ARG A 324 -28.47 0.48 18.66
C ARG A 324 -27.11 -0.18 18.41
N VAL A 325 -26.78 -0.31 17.16
CA VAL A 325 -25.51 -0.86 16.72
C VAL A 325 -24.55 0.31 16.45
N GLY A 326 -23.33 0.18 16.92
CA GLY A 326 -22.22 1.06 16.60
C GLY A 326 -21.52 0.58 15.33
N GLN A 327 -20.28 0.13 15.48
CA GLN A 327 -19.55 -0.49 14.37
C GLN A 327 -20.02 -1.92 14.13
N ASP A 328 -20.12 -2.29 12.85
CA ASP A 328 -20.33 -3.64 12.38
C ASP A 328 -19.30 -3.90 11.26
N ASN A 329 -18.41 -4.86 11.47
CA ASN A 329 -17.37 -5.21 10.51
C ASN A 329 -17.71 -6.48 9.70
N GLY A 330 -18.99 -6.89 9.71
CA GLY A 330 -19.49 -8.09 9.01
C GLY A 330 -19.26 -9.40 9.77
N GLN A 331 -18.42 -9.41 10.81
CA GLN A 331 -18.19 -10.56 11.70
C GLN A 331 -18.79 -10.29 13.08
N VAL A 332 -18.51 -9.11 13.63
CA VAL A 332 -18.89 -8.70 14.98
C VAL A 332 -19.54 -7.32 14.92
N ALA A 333 -20.72 -7.20 15.51
CA ALA A 333 -21.47 -5.96 15.67
C ALA A 333 -21.31 -5.45 17.11
N GLN A 334 -20.92 -4.18 17.26
CA GLN A 334 -20.90 -3.47 18.53
C GLN A 334 -22.32 -3.09 18.94
N ILE A 335 -22.74 -3.42 20.15
CA ILE A 335 -24.03 -3.03 20.72
C ILE A 335 -23.83 -1.84 21.64
N LEU A 336 -24.42 -0.70 21.27
CA LEU A 336 -24.38 0.53 22.06
C LEU A 336 -25.51 0.58 23.11
N SER A 337 -26.66 -0.05 22.82
CA SER A 337 -27.80 -0.16 23.75
C SER A 337 -28.76 -1.26 23.35
N GLY A 338 -29.54 -1.75 24.31
CA GLY A 338 -30.58 -2.75 24.10
C GLY A 338 -30.25 -4.16 24.66
N LEU A 339 -29.00 -4.47 24.89
CA LEU A 339 -28.56 -5.76 25.44
C LEU A 339 -27.66 -5.56 26.66
N ALA A 340 -27.57 -6.59 27.50
CA ALA A 340 -26.66 -6.70 28.62
C ALA A 340 -25.65 -7.84 28.38
N LYS A 341 -24.50 -7.78 29.08
CA LYS A 341 -23.53 -8.87 29.11
C LYS A 341 -24.22 -10.14 29.61
N GLY A 342 -24.04 -11.23 28.87
CA GLY A 342 -24.61 -12.53 29.23
C GLY A 342 -25.97 -12.80 28.64
N ASP A 343 -26.63 -11.85 27.99
CA ASP A 343 -27.86 -12.09 27.21
C ASP A 343 -27.59 -13.14 26.12
N ARG A 344 -28.55 -14.06 25.92
CA ARG A 344 -28.51 -15.06 24.85
C ARG A 344 -29.21 -14.47 23.60
N VAL A 345 -28.48 -14.37 22.47
CA VAL A 345 -29.02 -13.85 21.20
C VAL A 345 -28.96 -14.91 20.12
N VAL A 346 -30.01 -14.97 19.28
CA VAL A 346 -30.10 -15.93 18.19
C VAL A 346 -29.24 -15.49 17.04
N VAL A 347 -28.40 -16.41 16.50
CA VAL A 347 -27.52 -16.16 15.36
C VAL A 347 -27.92 -16.95 14.11
N ASN A 348 -28.77 -17.95 14.26
CA ASN A 348 -29.33 -18.70 13.13
C ASN A 348 -30.75 -19.23 13.46
N GLY A 349 -31.65 -19.26 12.46
CA GLY A 349 -33.02 -19.70 12.62
C GLY A 349 -34.02 -18.52 12.83
N GLN A 350 -33.56 -17.26 12.72
CA GLN A 350 -34.36 -16.04 12.98
C GLN A 350 -35.59 -15.94 12.08
N SER A 351 -35.51 -16.39 10.82
CA SER A 351 -36.60 -16.28 9.82
C SER A 351 -37.91 -16.99 10.22
N ARG A 352 -37.84 -17.89 11.21
CA ARG A 352 -39.01 -18.64 11.73
C ARG A 352 -39.52 -18.10 13.06
N LEU A 353 -38.92 -17.01 13.55
CA LEU A 353 -39.21 -16.48 14.87
C LEU A 353 -40.17 -15.29 14.81
N THR A 354 -41.08 -15.28 15.74
CA THR A 354 -41.90 -14.11 16.12
C THR A 354 -41.75 -13.91 17.61
N ALA A 355 -42.14 -12.72 18.09
CA ALA A 355 -42.15 -12.46 19.53
C ALA A 355 -42.98 -13.47 20.28
N GLY A 356 -42.43 -14.10 21.32
CA GLY A 356 -43.10 -15.13 22.13
C GLY A 356 -42.93 -16.56 21.64
N THR A 357 -42.32 -16.82 20.46
CA THR A 357 -42.07 -18.16 19.94
C THR A 357 -41.19 -18.98 20.91
N ARG A 358 -41.59 -20.19 21.26
CA ARG A 358 -40.76 -21.14 22.04
C ARG A 358 -39.63 -21.65 21.17
N VAL A 359 -38.40 -21.64 21.69
CA VAL A 359 -37.20 -22.05 20.97
C VAL A 359 -36.46 -23.20 21.66
N SER A 360 -35.90 -24.07 20.86
CA SER A 360 -34.90 -25.08 21.33
C SER A 360 -33.53 -24.54 21.00
N VAL A 361 -32.75 -24.18 22.01
CA VAL A 361 -31.49 -23.49 21.84
C VAL A 361 -30.34 -24.49 21.75
N VAL A 362 -29.59 -24.40 20.64
CA VAL A 362 -28.26 -25.00 20.50
C VAL A 362 -27.25 -23.83 20.62
N MET A 363 -26.34 -23.93 21.59
CA MET A 363 -25.30 -22.89 21.74
C MET A 363 -24.28 -23.00 20.61
N ALA A 364 -24.01 -21.88 19.94
CA ALA A 364 -22.91 -21.81 18.99
C ALA A 364 -21.59 -22.08 19.70
N LYS A 365 -20.70 -22.90 19.13
CA LYS A 365 -19.31 -22.99 19.60
C LYS A 365 -18.66 -21.62 19.40
N ALA A 366 -18.03 -21.10 20.44
CA ALA A 366 -17.23 -19.89 20.33
C ALA A 366 -16.10 -20.16 19.32
N GLY A 367 -16.10 -19.45 18.18
CA GLY A 367 -15.00 -19.52 17.20
C GLY A 367 -15.28 -20.26 15.88
N SER A 368 -16.54 -20.37 15.44
CA SER A 368 -16.81 -20.85 14.06
C SER A 368 -17.29 -19.70 13.16
#